data_42ffc45dbb14e4947541feb12f67b31a
#
_entry.id   42ffc45dbb14e4947541feb12f67b31a
#
_cell.length_a   1.000
_cell.length_b   1.000
_cell.length_c   1.000
_cell.angle_alpha   90.00
_cell.angle_beta   90.00
_cell.angle_gamma   90.00
#
_symmetry.space_group_name_H-M   'P 1'
#
loop_
_entity.id
_entity.type
_entity.pdbx_description
1 polymer ?
#
loop_
_entity_poly.entity_id
_entity_poly.type
_entity_poly.pdbx_seq_one_letter_code
_entity_poly.pdbx_strand_id
1 'polypeptide(L)'
;MKINLLSYFLIYLISTSFLLNSLNGFEEEADLCTDRSCFPATGNLLIGRKHQLSATSTCGLHRPGRYCIVSHLENPEKCFKCDSRQHWSYVEPGNVSHRIENVVKENYGDRTQNWWQSENGVQNVSIRLDLEAEFHFTHLIMVFRSFRPAAMFIERSKDFGKTWSTYRYFAYDCASSFPDVKEGPPRNHKDVICTKKYSDVAPSTGGECIQLDLVIWYSIIGIYSKQDYTPTVELPQFNCEMVLVYKVVSPHIRTEDPYAPDIAELLKITNLRINFTRLHSLGDNLLDYRPEIDEKYWYAVYEIVVRGSCSCYGHAQRCVPVGDETILTAKLPDMVHGKCECTHNTKGMNCDDCEDFYNDSPWRPGIGDQSNEM
;
A
#
# COMPACT_ATOMS: atom_id res chain seq x y z
N MET A 1 62.45 -7.65 8.92
CA MET A 1 61.75 -6.95 10.01
C MET A 1 60.87 -7.99 10.73
N LYS A 2 61.30 -8.43 11.92
CA LYS A 2 60.56 -9.48 12.70
C LYS A 2 59.50 -8.75 13.52
N ILE A 3 58.26 -8.87 13.10
CA ILE A 3 57.12 -8.37 13.87
C ILE A 3 56.87 -9.41 15.02
N ASN A 4 56.91 -8.89 16.24
CA ASN A 4 56.86 -9.69 17.47
C ASN A 4 55.47 -10.29 17.66
N LEU A 5 55.40 -11.59 18.05
CA LEU A 5 54.14 -12.32 18.37
C LEU A 5 53.24 -11.55 19.36
N LEU A 6 53.85 -10.72 20.23
CA LEU A 6 53.14 -9.87 21.18
C LEU A 6 52.25 -8.83 20.49
N SER A 7 52.69 -8.27 19.34
CA SER A 7 51.90 -7.29 18.58
C SER A 7 50.65 -7.88 17.96
N TYR A 8 50.69 -9.12 17.49
CA TYR A 8 49.50 -9.83 16.99
C TYR A 8 48.48 -10.14 18.11
N PHE A 9 48.99 -10.49 19.30
CA PHE A 9 48.10 -10.77 20.45
C PHE A 9 47.43 -9.51 20.96
N LEU A 10 48.08 -8.34 20.94
CA LEU A 10 47.52 -7.06 21.31
C LEU A 10 46.46 -6.58 20.28
N ILE A 11 46.72 -6.77 19.00
CA ILE A 11 45.77 -6.40 17.92
C ILE A 11 44.53 -7.31 18.02
N TYR A 12 44.70 -8.58 18.32
CA TYR A 12 43.58 -9.54 18.50
C TYR A 12 42.74 -9.17 19.72
N LEU A 13 43.33 -8.82 20.84
CA LEU A 13 42.63 -8.37 22.05
C LEU A 13 41.91 -7.04 21.86
N ILE A 14 42.48 -6.11 21.11
CA ILE A 14 41.81 -4.84 20.79
C ILE A 14 40.64 -5.07 19.84
N SER A 15 40.79 -5.94 18.83
CA SER A 15 39.70 -6.25 17.89
C SER A 15 38.56 -7.01 18.56
N THR A 16 38.84 -7.93 19.48
CA THR A 16 37.80 -8.63 20.25
C THR A 16 37.08 -7.73 21.25
N SER A 17 37.79 -6.77 21.86
CA SER A 17 37.17 -5.76 22.73
C SER A 17 36.27 -4.79 21.95
N PHE A 18 36.65 -4.42 20.72
CA PHE A 18 35.79 -3.63 19.82
C PHE A 18 34.55 -4.40 19.37
N LEU A 19 34.69 -5.69 19.06
CA LEU A 19 33.57 -6.57 18.71
C LEU A 19 32.61 -6.82 19.90
N LEU A 20 33.12 -6.97 21.10
CA LEU A 20 32.31 -7.12 22.32
C LEU A 20 31.58 -5.81 22.69
N ASN A 21 32.20 -4.65 22.49
CA ASN A 21 31.52 -3.38 22.69
C ASN A 21 30.46 -3.08 21.59
N SER A 22 30.62 -3.60 20.37
CA SER A 22 29.59 -3.53 19.31
C SER A 22 28.38 -4.44 19.58
N LEU A 23 28.58 -5.52 20.35
CA LEU A 23 27.49 -6.44 20.69
C LEU A 23 26.68 -6.01 21.92
N ASN A 24 27.19 -5.10 22.75
CA ASN A 24 26.48 -4.54 23.90
C ASN A 24 25.75 -3.24 23.60
N GLY A 25 25.75 -2.78 22.33
CA GLY A 25 24.95 -1.68 21.85
C GLY A 25 23.55 -2.11 21.36
N PHE A 26 22.89 -3.07 22.02
CA PHE A 26 21.43 -3.01 22.10
C PHE A 26 21.14 -1.84 23.02
N GLU A 27 21.05 -0.62 22.46
CA GLU A 27 20.30 0.43 23.08
C GLU A 27 18.91 -0.15 23.33
N GLU A 28 18.53 -0.33 24.59
CA GLU A 28 17.11 -0.33 24.99
C GLU A 28 16.52 0.88 24.27
N GLU A 29 15.69 0.63 23.26
CA GLU A 29 14.91 1.66 22.58
C GLU A 29 14.16 2.35 23.70
N ALA A 30 14.64 3.52 24.11
CA ALA A 30 14.04 4.28 25.18
C ALA A 30 12.57 4.36 24.88
N ASP A 31 11.73 3.92 25.81
CA ASP A 31 10.29 3.87 25.65
C ASP A 31 9.81 5.32 25.43
N LEU A 32 9.79 5.74 24.15
CA LEU A 32 9.41 7.07 23.70
C LEU A 32 7.96 7.41 24.08
N CYS A 33 7.23 6.39 24.57
CA CYS A 33 5.81 6.47 24.89
C CYS A 33 5.52 6.79 26.37
N THR A 34 6.54 7.00 27.23
CA THR A 34 6.30 7.25 28.66
C THR A 34 5.78 8.66 28.96
N ASP A 35 6.32 9.67 28.29
CA ASP A 35 6.03 11.08 28.61
C ASP A 35 5.42 11.87 27.42
N ARG A 36 5.32 11.25 26.24
CA ARG A 36 4.91 11.91 24.99
C ARG A 36 3.86 11.10 24.26
N SER A 37 3.16 11.75 23.34
CA SER A 37 2.34 11.01 22.38
C SER A 37 3.20 10.11 21.50
N CYS A 38 2.74 8.91 21.23
CA CYS A 38 3.43 7.92 20.42
C CYS A 38 2.53 7.32 19.37
N PHE A 39 3.13 6.98 18.24
CA PHE A 39 2.39 6.53 17.05
C PHE A 39 3.07 5.29 16.46
N PRO A 40 2.29 4.25 16.12
CA PRO A 40 2.83 3.05 15.53
C PRO A 40 3.44 3.30 14.14
N ALA A 41 4.46 2.52 13.79
CA ALA A 41 5.08 2.57 12.46
C ALA A 41 4.07 2.19 11.36
N THR A 42 4.19 2.84 10.20
CA THR A 42 3.36 2.54 9.03
C THR A 42 3.89 1.33 8.26
N GLY A 43 3.00 0.44 7.83
CA GLY A 43 3.31 -0.71 7.00
C GLY A 43 2.26 -0.94 5.91
N ASN A 44 2.36 -2.07 5.20
CA ASN A 44 1.35 -2.45 4.21
C ASN A 44 0.21 -3.20 4.89
N LEU A 45 -0.97 -2.58 4.95
CA LEU A 45 -2.17 -3.16 5.56
C LEU A 45 -2.69 -4.42 4.85
N LEU A 46 -2.23 -4.71 3.63
CA LEU A 46 -2.65 -5.91 2.89
C LEU A 46 -1.90 -7.18 3.30
N ILE A 47 -0.73 -7.06 3.94
CA ILE A 47 0.02 -8.22 4.41
C ILE A 47 -0.82 -8.97 5.45
N GLY A 48 -0.99 -10.27 5.22
CA GLY A 48 -1.84 -11.14 6.06
C GLY A 48 -3.35 -11.03 5.80
N ARG A 49 -3.81 -10.12 4.90
CA ARG A 49 -5.24 -9.83 4.65
C ARG A 49 -5.70 -10.12 3.24
N LYS A 50 -5.06 -11.05 2.55
CA LYS A 50 -5.46 -11.46 1.17
C LYS A 50 -6.95 -11.86 1.08
N HIS A 51 -7.47 -12.54 2.10
CA HIS A 51 -8.86 -12.99 2.17
C HIS A 51 -9.87 -11.86 2.45
N GLN A 52 -9.41 -10.71 2.90
CA GLN A 52 -10.24 -9.52 3.15
C GLN A 52 -10.34 -8.61 1.91
N LEU A 53 -9.63 -8.97 0.82
CA LEU A 53 -9.79 -8.34 -0.47
C LEU A 53 -10.88 -9.02 -1.28
N SER A 54 -11.69 -8.21 -1.96
CA SER A 54 -12.69 -8.67 -2.91
C SER A 54 -12.67 -7.81 -4.18
N ALA A 55 -13.06 -8.39 -5.30
CA ALA A 55 -13.25 -7.71 -6.56
C ALA A 55 -14.59 -8.13 -7.19
N THR A 56 -15.33 -7.18 -7.77
CA THR A 56 -16.64 -7.45 -8.38
C THR A 56 -16.54 -8.17 -9.72
N SER A 57 -15.34 -8.21 -10.32
CA SER A 57 -15.08 -8.91 -11.59
C SER A 57 -13.70 -9.54 -11.55
N THR A 58 -13.58 -10.79 -12.00
CA THR A 58 -12.30 -11.50 -12.12
C THR A 58 -12.38 -12.45 -13.32
N CYS A 59 -11.40 -12.32 -14.23
CA CYS A 59 -11.32 -13.17 -15.41
C CYS A 59 -11.21 -14.65 -15.04
N GLY A 60 -12.08 -15.48 -15.60
CA GLY A 60 -12.01 -16.92 -15.39
C GLY A 60 -12.48 -17.41 -14.03
N LEU A 61 -13.17 -16.60 -13.22
CA LEU A 61 -13.59 -16.99 -11.88
C LEU A 61 -14.71 -18.06 -11.92
N HIS A 62 -15.69 -17.89 -12.80
CA HIS A 62 -16.82 -18.81 -12.93
C HIS A 62 -16.61 -19.86 -14.02
N ARG A 63 -16.00 -19.46 -15.12
CA ARG A 63 -15.67 -20.31 -16.27
C ARG A 63 -14.38 -19.80 -16.92
N PRO A 64 -13.56 -20.69 -17.53
CA PRO A 64 -12.37 -20.25 -18.28
C PRO A 64 -12.76 -19.19 -19.32
N GLY A 65 -11.96 -18.14 -19.37
CA GLY A 65 -12.11 -17.03 -20.29
C GLY A 65 -10.92 -16.93 -21.25
N ARG A 66 -11.04 -16.06 -22.23
CA ARG A 66 -9.99 -15.65 -23.15
C ARG A 66 -9.80 -14.14 -23.07
N TYR A 67 -8.58 -13.66 -23.18
CA TYR A 67 -8.27 -12.24 -23.30
C TYR A 67 -7.12 -12.04 -24.28
N CYS A 68 -7.03 -10.86 -24.91
CA CYS A 68 -6.03 -10.54 -25.90
C CYS A 68 -5.24 -9.29 -25.50
N ILE A 69 -3.99 -9.21 -25.93
CA ILE A 69 -3.15 -8.02 -25.75
C ILE A 69 -3.26 -7.18 -27.01
N VAL A 70 -3.47 -5.86 -26.84
CA VAL A 70 -3.39 -4.92 -27.96
C VAL A 70 -1.96 -4.90 -28.47
N SER A 71 -1.78 -5.30 -29.73
CA SER A 71 -0.49 -5.29 -30.42
C SER A 71 -0.63 -4.52 -31.74
N HIS A 72 0.22 -3.54 -31.96
CA HIS A 72 0.15 -2.68 -33.14
C HIS A 72 0.78 -3.29 -34.40
N LEU A 73 1.61 -4.32 -34.27
CA LEU A 73 2.53 -4.71 -35.35
C LEU A 73 2.54 -6.20 -35.68
N GLU A 74 1.81 -7.03 -34.96
CA GLU A 74 1.86 -8.49 -35.20
C GLU A 74 0.48 -9.07 -35.47
N ASN A 75 0.37 -9.67 -36.64
CA ASN A 75 -0.66 -10.65 -36.95
C ASN A 75 0.00 -12.03 -36.81
N PRO A 76 -0.36 -12.93 -35.88
CA PRO A 76 -1.69 -13.06 -35.23
C PRO A 76 -1.82 -12.31 -33.89
N GLU A 77 -3.05 -12.06 -33.52
CA GLU A 77 -3.41 -11.51 -32.20
C GLU A 77 -2.85 -12.39 -31.08
N LYS A 78 -2.20 -11.76 -30.06
CA LYS A 78 -1.69 -12.46 -28.89
C LYS A 78 -2.81 -12.63 -27.87
N CYS A 79 -3.46 -13.79 -27.90
CA CYS A 79 -4.55 -14.12 -26.98
C CYS A 79 -4.15 -15.24 -26.01
N PHE A 80 -4.63 -15.13 -24.80
CA PHE A 80 -4.32 -16.01 -23.69
C PHE A 80 -5.59 -16.47 -23.01
N LYS A 81 -5.48 -17.54 -22.20
CA LYS A 81 -6.57 -18.03 -21.37
C LYS A 81 -6.43 -17.50 -19.95
N CYS A 82 -7.55 -17.26 -19.26
CA CYS A 82 -7.62 -17.10 -17.83
C CYS A 82 -8.53 -18.17 -17.21
N ASP A 83 -8.10 -18.74 -16.10
CA ASP A 83 -8.89 -19.69 -15.29
C ASP A 83 -8.56 -19.46 -13.82
N SER A 84 -9.41 -18.71 -13.15
CA SER A 84 -9.23 -18.30 -11.75
C SER A 84 -10.07 -19.12 -10.77
N ARG A 85 -10.54 -20.30 -11.16
CA ARG A 85 -11.28 -21.22 -10.27
C ARG A 85 -10.38 -21.79 -9.19
N GLN A 86 -9.07 -21.89 -9.44
CA GLN A 86 -8.05 -22.26 -8.47
C GLN A 86 -7.15 -21.06 -8.16
N HIS A 87 -6.50 -21.09 -6.99
CA HIS A 87 -5.50 -20.08 -6.64
C HIS A 87 -4.26 -20.21 -7.51
N TRP A 88 -3.55 -19.12 -7.70
CA TRP A 88 -2.27 -19.13 -8.38
C TRP A 88 -1.22 -19.90 -7.55
N SER A 89 -0.37 -20.68 -8.21
CA SER A 89 0.67 -21.49 -7.58
C SER A 89 1.99 -21.38 -8.35
N TYR A 90 3.09 -21.25 -7.63
CA TYR A 90 4.45 -21.29 -8.19
C TYR A 90 4.85 -22.68 -8.71
N VAL A 91 4.19 -23.75 -8.23
CA VAL A 91 4.56 -25.14 -8.51
C VAL A 91 3.96 -25.65 -9.81
N GLU A 92 2.88 -25.03 -10.29
CA GLU A 92 2.18 -25.43 -11.49
C GLU A 92 2.59 -24.56 -12.68
N PRO A 93 3.47 -25.03 -13.58
CA PRO A 93 3.83 -24.28 -14.78
C PRO A 93 2.60 -24.09 -15.68
N GLY A 94 2.36 -22.81 -16.05
CA GLY A 94 1.20 -22.46 -16.90
C GLY A 94 -0.07 -22.13 -16.11
N ASN A 95 0.01 -21.90 -14.80
CA ASN A 95 -1.11 -21.41 -14.01
C ASN A 95 -1.55 -20.03 -14.54
N VAL A 96 -2.81 -19.95 -14.97
CA VAL A 96 -3.44 -18.78 -15.59
C VAL A 96 -4.48 -18.13 -14.69
N SER A 97 -4.32 -18.26 -13.37
CA SER A 97 -5.19 -17.68 -12.36
C SER A 97 -4.87 -16.20 -12.10
N HIS A 98 -5.90 -15.37 -12.22
CA HIS A 98 -5.80 -13.90 -12.05
C HIS A 98 -6.70 -13.39 -10.92
N ARG A 99 -6.69 -14.08 -9.79
CA ARG A 99 -7.51 -13.73 -8.61
C ARG A 99 -7.00 -12.46 -7.93
N ILE A 100 -7.90 -11.83 -7.16
CA ILE A 100 -7.58 -10.55 -6.48
C ILE A 100 -6.45 -10.69 -5.46
N GLU A 101 -6.30 -11.84 -4.84
CA GLU A 101 -5.25 -12.11 -3.86
C GLU A 101 -3.82 -11.98 -4.46
N ASN A 102 -3.70 -12.10 -5.79
CA ASN A 102 -2.43 -11.97 -6.49
C ASN A 102 -1.83 -10.56 -6.43
N VAL A 103 -2.61 -9.53 -6.10
CA VAL A 103 -2.09 -8.16 -5.96
C VAL A 103 -1.29 -7.93 -4.68
N VAL A 104 -1.36 -8.86 -3.72
CA VAL A 104 -0.60 -8.77 -2.46
C VAL A 104 0.70 -9.54 -2.61
N LYS A 105 1.82 -8.83 -2.61
CA LYS A 105 3.16 -9.41 -2.76
C LYS A 105 3.82 -9.55 -1.38
N GLU A 106 3.87 -10.76 -0.86
CA GLU A 106 4.48 -11.09 0.44
C GLU A 106 5.96 -11.47 0.32
N ASN A 107 6.39 -11.87 -0.86
CA ASN A 107 7.77 -12.30 -1.12
C ASN A 107 8.49 -11.31 -2.05
N TYR A 108 9.79 -11.15 -1.85
CA TYR A 108 10.67 -10.28 -2.65
C TYR A 108 11.04 -10.86 -4.03
N GLY A 109 10.30 -11.87 -4.52
CA GLY A 109 10.49 -12.45 -5.86
C GLY A 109 10.01 -11.54 -6.99
N ASP A 110 10.02 -12.07 -8.21
CA ASP A 110 9.49 -11.35 -9.38
C ASP A 110 8.00 -11.03 -9.20
N ARG A 111 7.70 -9.75 -8.97
CA ARG A 111 6.36 -9.22 -8.70
C ARG A 111 5.46 -9.23 -9.95
N THR A 112 6.02 -9.51 -11.13
CA THR A 112 5.29 -9.50 -12.40
C THR A 112 4.75 -10.87 -12.81
N GLN A 113 5.06 -11.95 -12.08
CA GLN A 113 4.66 -13.31 -12.43
C GLN A 113 3.15 -13.54 -12.34
N ASN A 114 2.49 -12.89 -11.41
CA ASN A 114 1.05 -12.97 -11.21
C ASN A 114 0.41 -11.58 -11.04
N TRP A 115 -0.87 -11.50 -11.35
CA TRP A 115 -1.66 -10.25 -11.27
C TRP A 115 -3.14 -10.58 -11.08
N TRP A 116 -3.92 -9.58 -10.73
CA TRP A 116 -5.37 -9.63 -10.82
C TRP A 116 -5.83 -9.04 -12.16
N GLN A 117 -6.91 -9.62 -12.73
CA GLN A 117 -7.49 -9.16 -13.98
C GLN A 117 -9.02 -9.26 -13.93
N SER A 118 -9.72 -8.22 -14.38
CA SER A 118 -11.17 -8.22 -14.56
C SER A 118 -11.59 -9.08 -15.77
N GLU A 119 -12.87 -9.38 -15.90
CA GLU A 119 -13.45 -9.83 -17.16
C GLU A 119 -13.32 -8.73 -18.23
N ASN A 120 -13.38 -9.15 -19.50
CA ASN A 120 -13.21 -8.25 -20.65
C ASN A 120 -14.41 -7.33 -20.80
N GLY A 121 -14.19 -6.09 -21.25
CA GLY A 121 -15.23 -5.11 -21.58
C GLY A 121 -16.01 -4.56 -20.38
N VAL A 122 -15.75 -5.04 -19.15
CA VAL A 122 -16.49 -4.60 -17.96
C VAL A 122 -16.00 -3.21 -17.53
N GLN A 123 -16.88 -2.22 -17.66
CA GLN A 123 -16.54 -0.82 -17.34
C GLN A 123 -16.47 -0.57 -15.83
N ASN A 124 -17.49 -1.05 -15.08
CA ASN A 124 -17.60 -0.80 -13.65
C ASN A 124 -17.06 -1.97 -12.84
N VAL A 125 -15.91 -1.79 -12.22
CA VAL A 125 -15.27 -2.80 -11.35
C VAL A 125 -14.84 -2.14 -10.05
N SER A 126 -15.17 -2.77 -8.92
CA SER A 126 -14.74 -2.32 -7.60
C SER A 126 -13.80 -3.35 -6.97
N ILE A 127 -12.70 -2.85 -6.41
CA ILE A 127 -11.83 -3.60 -5.49
C ILE A 127 -12.09 -3.05 -4.09
N ARG A 128 -12.39 -3.94 -3.14
CA ARG A 128 -12.72 -3.58 -1.77
C ARG A 128 -11.82 -4.31 -0.78
N LEU A 129 -11.29 -3.59 0.18
CA LEU A 129 -10.59 -4.07 1.36
C LEU A 129 -11.47 -3.84 2.58
N ASP A 130 -11.74 -4.90 3.35
CA ASP A 130 -12.44 -4.84 4.62
C ASP A 130 -11.44 -5.12 5.75
N LEU A 131 -11.30 -4.19 6.69
CA LEU A 131 -10.36 -4.30 7.80
C LEU A 131 -11.10 -4.71 9.07
N GLU A 132 -10.41 -5.41 9.97
CA GLU A 132 -10.94 -5.90 11.25
C GLU A 132 -11.05 -4.82 12.33
N ALA A 133 -10.35 -3.69 12.15
CA ALA A 133 -10.28 -2.58 13.10
C ALA A 133 -10.19 -1.24 12.35
N GLU A 134 -10.14 -0.15 13.12
CA GLU A 134 -9.84 1.18 12.59
C GLU A 134 -8.32 1.34 12.38
N PHE A 135 -7.93 1.78 11.19
CA PHE A 135 -6.55 2.07 10.82
C PHE A 135 -6.42 3.51 10.32
N HIS A 136 -5.24 4.07 10.43
CA HIS A 136 -4.84 5.29 9.75
C HIS A 136 -4.23 4.95 8.39
N PHE A 137 -4.95 5.27 7.34
CA PHE A 137 -4.53 5.11 5.94
C PHE A 137 -3.76 6.33 5.47
N THR A 138 -2.54 6.14 4.99
CA THR A 138 -1.68 7.24 4.54
C THR A 138 -1.62 7.35 3.02
N HIS A 139 -1.38 6.24 2.32
CA HIS A 139 -1.35 6.24 0.86
C HIS A 139 -1.60 4.88 0.22
N LEU A 140 -2.12 4.95 -1.00
CA LEU A 140 -2.35 3.82 -1.89
C LEU A 140 -1.34 3.88 -3.03
N ILE A 141 -0.72 2.73 -3.31
CA ILE A 141 0.13 2.54 -4.48
C ILE A 141 -0.48 1.41 -5.30
N MET A 142 -0.63 1.62 -6.60
CA MET A 142 -1.12 0.60 -7.53
C MET A 142 -0.18 0.50 -8.73
N VAL A 143 0.25 -0.72 -9.05
CA VAL A 143 1.07 -1.02 -10.23
C VAL A 143 0.19 -1.75 -11.22
N PHE A 144 -0.16 -1.08 -12.32
CA PHE A 144 -1.03 -1.64 -13.34
C PHE A 144 -0.26 -2.51 -14.33
N ARG A 145 -0.92 -3.57 -14.83
CA ARG A 145 -0.48 -4.37 -15.98
C ARG A 145 -1.13 -3.90 -17.29
N SER A 146 -2.41 -3.53 -17.22
CA SER A 146 -3.16 -2.96 -18.33
C SER A 146 -3.03 -1.44 -18.36
N PHE A 147 -3.65 -0.79 -19.36
CA PHE A 147 -3.87 0.64 -19.29
C PHE A 147 -4.53 1.01 -17.96
N ARG A 148 -4.10 2.13 -17.39
CA ARG A 148 -4.80 2.71 -16.23
C ARG A 148 -6.23 3.06 -16.62
N PRO A 149 -7.20 3.04 -15.68
CA PRO A 149 -8.57 3.39 -15.98
C PRO A 149 -8.69 4.80 -16.58
N ALA A 150 -9.56 4.96 -17.58
CA ALA A 150 -9.91 6.29 -18.12
C ALA A 150 -10.67 7.13 -17.09
N ALA A 151 -11.39 6.46 -16.16
CA ALA A 151 -12.00 7.10 -15.01
C ALA A 151 -12.06 6.11 -13.83
N MET A 152 -11.74 6.60 -12.63
CA MET A 152 -11.80 5.87 -11.38
C MET A 152 -11.91 6.82 -10.18
N PHE A 153 -12.31 6.29 -9.02
CA PHE A 153 -12.29 7.03 -7.77
C PHE A 153 -12.02 6.12 -6.57
N ILE A 154 -11.51 6.72 -5.50
CA ILE A 154 -11.17 6.05 -4.25
C ILE A 154 -12.12 6.52 -3.16
N GLU A 155 -12.67 5.57 -2.42
CA GLU A 155 -13.58 5.82 -1.30
C GLU A 155 -13.10 5.10 -0.04
N ARG A 156 -13.53 5.65 1.08
CA ARG A 156 -13.32 5.04 2.40
C ARG A 156 -14.64 4.89 3.15
N SER A 157 -14.64 3.97 4.10
CA SER A 157 -15.61 3.89 5.19
C SER A 157 -14.91 3.93 6.53
N LYS A 158 -15.55 4.48 7.55
CA LYS A 158 -15.11 4.51 8.95
C LYS A 158 -16.02 3.71 9.87
N ASP A 159 -17.07 3.12 9.33
CA ASP A 159 -18.16 2.46 10.03
C ASP A 159 -18.44 1.05 9.50
N PHE A 160 -17.35 0.35 9.13
CA PHE A 160 -17.37 -1.03 8.61
C PHE A 160 -18.27 -1.19 7.37
N GLY A 161 -18.19 -0.21 6.45
CA GLY A 161 -18.85 -0.27 5.14
C GLY A 161 -20.31 0.17 5.12
N LYS A 162 -20.83 0.77 6.20
CA LYS A 162 -22.21 1.29 6.26
C LYS A 162 -22.34 2.58 5.45
N THR A 163 -21.39 3.50 5.61
CA THR A 163 -21.34 4.74 4.85
C THR A 163 -20.00 4.90 4.14
N TRP A 164 -20.01 5.60 3.00
CA TRP A 164 -18.83 5.79 2.19
C TRP A 164 -18.62 7.27 1.88
N SER A 165 -17.36 7.69 1.89
CA SER A 165 -16.95 9.03 1.50
C SER A 165 -15.79 8.95 0.51
N THR A 166 -15.86 9.77 -0.54
CA THR A 166 -14.84 9.77 -1.59
C THR A 166 -13.62 10.58 -1.14
N TYR A 167 -12.45 10.03 -1.39
CA TYR A 167 -11.18 10.73 -1.24
C TYR A 167 -10.80 11.53 -2.48
N ARG A 168 -10.86 10.88 -3.67
CA ARG A 168 -10.33 11.45 -4.91
C ARG A 168 -10.94 10.82 -6.14
N TYR A 169 -11.19 11.62 -7.14
CA TYR A 169 -11.53 11.21 -8.49
C TYR A 169 -10.34 11.38 -9.42
N PHE A 170 -10.20 10.43 -10.35
CA PHE A 170 -9.19 10.44 -11.40
C PHE A 170 -9.88 10.19 -12.73
N ALA A 171 -9.64 11.03 -13.74
CA ALA A 171 -10.21 10.81 -15.06
C ALA A 171 -9.35 11.48 -16.13
N TYR A 172 -9.30 10.87 -17.32
CA TYR A 172 -8.75 11.50 -18.52
C TYR A 172 -9.48 12.78 -18.87
N ASP A 173 -10.81 12.74 -18.78
CA ASP A 173 -11.69 13.89 -18.90
C ASP A 173 -12.60 13.96 -17.66
N CYS A 174 -12.27 14.87 -16.76
CA CYS A 174 -13.01 15.07 -15.52
C CYS A 174 -14.41 15.60 -15.76
N ALA A 175 -14.57 16.52 -16.73
CA ALA A 175 -15.86 17.16 -17.00
C ALA A 175 -16.90 16.16 -17.53
N SER A 176 -16.49 15.22 -18.38
CA SER A 176 -17.39 14.20 -18.90
C SER A 176 -17.63 13.03 -17.95
N SER A 177 -16.61 12.67 -17.15
CA SER A 177 -16.69 11.50 -16.26
C SER A 177 -17.34 11.82 -14.92
N PHE A 178 -17.12 13.03 -14.38
CA PHE A 178 -17.58 13.47 -13.07
C PHE A 178 -17.99 14.95 -13.11
N PRO A 179 -19.09 15.31 -13.77
CA PRO A 179 -19.46 16.70 -14.07
C PRO A 179 -19.71 17.55 -12.83
N ASP A 180 -20.12 16.92 -11.71
CA ASP A 180 -20.40 17.63 -10.45
C ASP A 180 -19.16 17.78 -9.56
N VAL A 181 -18.00 17.29 -10.00
CA VAL A 181 -16.76 17.30 -9.22
C VAL A 181 -15.81 18.37 -9.76
N LYS A 182 -15.30 19.21 -8.86
CA LYS A 182 -14.35 20.26 -9.20
C LYS A 182 -13.04 19.68 -9.72
N GLU A 183 -12.56 20.14 -10.87
CA GLU A 183 -11.25 19.82 -11.40
C GLU A 183 -10.17 20.78 -10.86
N GLY A 184 -8.96 20.26 -10.61
CA GLY A 184 -7.79 21.06 -10.28
C GLY A 184 -7.01 20.53 -9.06
N PRO A 185 -5.99 21.27 -8.60
CA PRO A 185 -5.24 20.91 -7.41
C PRO A 185 -6.09 21.13 -6.14
N PRO A 186 -5.90 20.30 -5.09
CA PRO A 186 -6.55 20.51 -3.81
C PRO A 186 -6.02 21.80 -3.14
N ARG A 187 -6.89 22.55 -2.49
CA ARG A 187 -6.55 23.73 -1.68
C ARG A 187 -6.39 23.37 -0.20
N ASN A 188 -7.12 22.36 0.25
CA ASN A 188 -6.98 21.76 1.57
C ASN A 188 -7.04 20.22 1.49
N HIS A 189 -6.66 19.55 2.58
CA HIS A 189 -6.60 18.08 2.59
C HIS A 189 -7.98 17.40 2.46
N LYS A 190 -9.06 18.10 2.81
CA LYS A 190 -10.45 17.59 2.74
C LYS A 190 -11.10 17.80 1.37
N ASP A 191 -10.43 18.49 0.44
CA ASP A 191 -11.01 18.76 -0.87
C ASP A 191 -11.15 17.47 -1.69
N VAL A 192 -12.38 17.17 -2.06
CA VAL A 192 -12.71 16.11 -3.00
C VAL A 192 -12.72 16.70 -4.41
N ILE A 193 -11.72 16.36 -5.19
CA ILE A 193 -11.50 16.90 -6.54
C ILE A 193 -11.28 15.77 -7.55
N CYS A 194 -11.44 16.12 -8.84
CA CYS A 194 -11.01 15.29 -9.96
C CYS A 194 -9.66 15.78 -10.51
N THR A 195 -8.78 14.84 -10.82
CA THR A 195 -7.47 15.10 -11.44
C THR A 195 -7.24 14.22 -12.65
N LYS A 196 -6.64 14.78 -13.70
CA LYS A 196 -6.24 14.04 -14.91
C LYS A 196 -4.98 13.19 -14.71
N LYS A 197 -4.24 13.45 -13.64
CA LYS A 197 -3.05 12.66 -13.32
C LYS A 197 -3.41 11.17 -13.23
N TYR A 198 -2.59 10.31 -13.82
CA TYR A 198 -2.74 8.84 -13.86
C TYR A 198 -3.85 8.28 -14.76
N SER A 199 -4.54 9.08 -15.55
CA SER A 199 -5.64 8.60 -16.42
C SER A 199 -5.35 8.73 -17.91
N ASP A 200 -4.12 9.03 -18.30
CA ASP A 200 -3.68 9.08 -19.70
C ASP A 200 -3.56 7.70 -20.33
N VAL A 201 -3.83 7.60 -21.65
CA VAL A 201 -3.70 6.38 -22.45
C VAL A 201 -2.24 5.99 -22.62
N ALA A 202 -1.37 7.00 -22.82
CA ALA A 202 0.04 6.75 -23.02
C ALA A 202 0.68 6.29 -21.69
N PRO A 203 1.24 5.09 -21.63
CA PRO A 203 1.83 4.57 -20.40
C PRO A 203 3.00 5.43 -19.92
N SER A 204 3.69 6.14 -20.83
CA SER A 204 4.86 6.99 -20.54
C SER A 204 4.53 8.37 -19.99
N THR A 205 3.26 8.77 -19.91
CA THR A 205 2.88 10.12 -19.46
C THR A 205 2.11 10.12 -18.15
N GLY A 206 2.51 10.98 -17.21
CA GLY A 206 1.79 11.21 -15.95
C GLY A 206 1.88 10.11 -14.90
N GLY A 207 2.67 9.05 -15.10
CA GLY A 207 3.01 8.08 -14.06
C GLY A 207 4.09 8.60 -13.11
N GLU A 208 4.14 8.10 -11.88
CA GLU A 208 5.28 8.32 -10.99
C GLU A 208 6.28 7.19 -11.12
N CYS A 209 7.58 7.55 -11.27
CA CYS A 209 8.65 6.61 -11.05
C CYS A 209 8.78 6.42 -9.54
N ILE A 210 8.31 5.29 -9.05
CA ILE A 210 8.67 4.88 -7.71
C ILE A 210 9.99 4.14 -7.85
N GLN A 211 11.07 4.82 -7.51
CA GLN A 211 12.36 4.18 -7.24
C GLN A 211 12.21 3.42 -5.92
N LEU A 212 11.34 2.40 -5.93
CA LEU A 212 10.83 1.72 -4.74
C LEU A 212 11.87 0.85 -4.05
N ASP A 213 12.92 0.44 -4.73
CA ASP A 213 13.70 -0.68 -4.24
C ASP A 213 15.08 -0.36 -3.68
N LEU A 214 15.69 0.75 -4.03
CA LEU A 214 17.04 1.02 -3.54
C LEU A 214 17.04 1.85 -2.26
N VAL A 215 16.19 2.87 -2.13
CA VAL A 215 16.21 3.75 -0.96
C VAL A 215 15.58 3.07 0.27
N ILE A 216 14.51 2.30 0.09
CA ILE A 216 13.89 1.56 1.19
C ILE A 216 14.77 0.36 1.58
N TRP A 217 15.37 -0.32 0.61
CA TRP A 217 16.28 -1.44 0.86
C TRP A 217 17.53 -1.01 1.62
N TYR A 218 18.12 0.13 1.24
CA TYR A 218 19.30 0.70 1.94
C TYR A 218 18.96 1.25 3.33
N SER A 219 17.74 1.73 3.56
CA SER A 219 17.30 2.18 4.90
C SER A 219 16.98 1.04 5.85
N ILE A 220 16.53 -0.11 5.36
CA ILE A 220 16.17 -1.27 6.18
C ILE A 220 17.41 -2.09 6.58
N ILE A 221 18.45 -2.14 5.72
CA ILE A 221 19.63 -2.98 5.99
C ILE A 221 20.69 -2.29 6.85
N GLY A 222 20.62 -0.97 7.04
CA GLY A 222 21.53 -0.26 7.94
C GLY A 222 23.04 -0.37 7.60
N ILE A 223 23.40 -0.88 6.43
CA ILE A 223 24.76 -1.14 6.02
C ILE A 223 25.06 -0.29 4.79
N TYR A 224 25.39 0.98 5.01
CA TYR A 224 26.41 1.69 4.21
C TYR A 224 26.64 3.11 4.74
N SER A 225 27.87 3.34 5.20
CA SER A 225 28.41 4.68 5.42
C SER A 225 28.48 5.44 4.09
N LYS A 226 28.17 6.73 4.15
CA LYS A 226 28.41 7.67 3.05
C LYS A 226 29.90 7.69 2.68
N GLN A 227 30.31 6.93 1.68
CA GLN A 227 31.48 7.28 0.84
C GLN A 227 31.69 6.22 -0.26
N ASP A 228 31.87 6.72 -1.48
CA ASP A 228 32.40 6.02 -2.66
C ASP A 228 31.57 4.90 -3.30
N TYR A 229 30.51 5.25 -4.04
CA TYR A 229 30.05 4.38 -5.12
C TYR A 229 29.64 5.18 -6.35
N THR A 230 30.46 5.11 -7.41
CA THR A 230 30.05 5.42 -8.77
C THR A 230 29.37 4.17 -9.33
N PRO A 231 28.05 4.16 -9.58
CA PRO A 231 27.38 2.97 -10.11
C PRO A 231 27.63 2.86 -11.62
N THR A 232 28.46 1.93 -12.02
CA THR A 232 28.52 1.38 -13.40
C THR A 232 27.66 0.13 -13.56
N VAL A 233 26.55 0.01 -12.83
CA VAL A 233 25.55 -1.02 -13.07
C VAL A 233 24.45 -0.38 -13.88
N GLU A 234 24.27 -0.83 -15.14
CA GLU A 234 23.07 -0.55 -15.91
C GLU A 234 21.87 -1.05 -15.09
N LEU A 235 21.18 -0.12 -14.42
CA LEU A 235 19.94 -0.39 -13.73
C LEU A 235 18.95 -0.91 -14.78
N PRO A 236 18.23 -2.03 -14.52
CA PRO A 236 17.16 -2.43 -15.39
C PRO A 236 16.21 -1.23 -15.53
N GLN A 237 15.92 -0.84 -16.78
CA GLN A 237 14.92 0.18 -17.09
C GLN A 237 13.58 -0.30 -16.54
N PHE A 238 13.27 0.06 -15.30
CA PHE A 238 11.92 -0.09 -14.79
C PHE A 238 11.04 0.88 -15.57
N ASN A 239 10.05 0.34 -16.26
CA ASN A 239 9.01 1.12 -16.89
C ASN A 239 8.26 1.89 -15.78
N CYS A 240 8.62 3.12 -15.56
CA CYS A 240 8.04 4.04 -14.58
C CYS A 240 6.55 4.37 -14.82
N GLU A 241 5.92 3.74 -15.76
CA GLU A 241 4.84 4.29 -16.55
C GLU A 241 3.44 3.89 -16.07
N MET A 242 3.34 2.86 -15.23
CA MET A 242 2.06 2.22 -14.89
C MET A 242 1.69 2.33 -13.41
N VAL A 243 2.31 3.25 -12.68
CA VAL A 243 2.14 3.37 -11.23
C VAL A 243 1.24 4.56 -10.90
N LEU A 244 0.25 4.31 -10.04
CA LEU A 244 -0.57 5.34 -9.39
C LEU A 244 -0.15 5.42 -7.93
N VAL A 245 0.10 6.65 -7.44
CA VAL A 245 0.33 6.95 -6.03
C VAL A 245 -0.67 7.98 -5.55
N TYR A 246 -1.54 7.58 -4.64
CA TYR A 246 -2.44 8.49 -3.95
C TYR A 246 -2.00 8.65 -2.50
N LYS A 247 -1.83 9.89 -2.05
CA LYS A 247 -1.56 10.26 -0.66
C LYS A 247 -2.75 11.01 -0.08
N VAL A 248 -3.22 10.60 1.09
CA VAL A 248 -4.35 11.26 1.78
C VAL A 248 -3.96 12.69 2.15
N VAL A 249 -2.81 12.85 2.78
CA VAL A 249 -2.24 14.18 3.06
C VAL A 249 -1.43 14.61 1.84
N SER A 250 -1.91 15.64 1.16
CA SER A 250 -1.25 16.15 -0.05
C SER A 250 0.10 16.78 0.28
N PRO A 251 1.20 16.36 -0.39
CA PRO A 251 2.52 16.95 -0.16
C PRO A 251 2.64 18.41 -0.61
N HIS A 252 1.68 18.90 -1.40
CA HIS A 252 1.64 20.28 -1.89
C HIS A 252 0.96 21.26 -0.92
N ILE A 253 0.35 20.73 0.14
CA ILE A 253 -0.33 21.54 1.16
C ILE A 253 0.50 21.46 2.42
N ARG A 254 0.95 22.63 2.92
CA ARG A 254 1.71 22.71 4.16
C ARG A 254 0.86 22.22 5.32
N THR A 255 1.33 21.22 6.04
CA THR A 255 0.72 20.68 7.24
C THR A 255 1.62 21.06 8.41
N GLU A 256 1.10 21.80 9.38
CA GLU A 256 1.86 22.20 10.57
C GLU A 256 1.99 21.03 11.54
N ASP A 257 0.91 20.28 11.75
CA ASP A 257 0.87 19.09 12.56
C ASP A 257 0.19 17.93 11.79
N PRO A 258 0.96 16.89 11.40
CA PRO A 258 0.41 15.69 10.73
C PRO A 258 -0.56 14.88 11.60
N TYR A 259 -0.50 15.08 12.93
CA TYR A 259 -1.33 14.37 13.91
C TYR A 259 -2.51 15.20 14.42
N ALA A 260 -2.71 16.40 13.86
CA ALA A 260 -3.87 17.22 14.20
C ALA A 260 -5.18 16.44 14.08
N PRO A 261 -6.17 16.63 14.98
CA PRO A 261 -7.39 15.84 15.01
C PRO A 261 -8.16 15.79 13.70
N ASP A 262 -8.12 16.85 12.92
CA ASP A 262 -8.77 16.93 11.60
C ASP A 262 -8.05 16.12 10.52
N ILE A 263 -6.71 16.00 10.60
CA ILE A 263 -5.92 15.13 9.76
C ILE A 263 -6.09 13.67 10.19
N ALA A 264 -6.00 13.38 11.49
CA ALA A 264 -6.24 12.05 12.03
C ALA A 264 -7.61 11.52 11.60
N GLU A 265 -8.66 12.34 11.69
CA GLU A 265 -10.01 11.98 11.25
C GLU A 265 -10.07 11.70 9.72
N LEU A 266 -9.27 12.41 8.92
CA LEU A 266 -9.17 12.18 7.48
C LEU A 266 -8.47 10.86 7.15
N LEU A 267 -7.52 10.42 7.98
CA LEU A 267 -6.76 9.19 7.78
C LEU A 267 -7.53 7.92 8.18
N LYS A 268 -8.55 8.01 9.03
CA LYS A 268 -9.30 6.86 9.55
C LYS A 268 -10.00 6.07 8.47
N ILE A 269 -9.78 4.75 8.46
CA ILE A 269 -10.50 3.79 7.63
C ILE A 269 -10.81 2.51 8.40
N THR A 270 -11.95 1.92 8.14
CA THR A 270 -12.28 0.52 8.40
C THR A 270 -12.40 -0.27 7.08
N ASN A 271 -12.66 0.44 5.97
CA ASN A 271 -12.74 -0.15 4.65
C ASN A 271 -12.20 0.85 3.61
N LEU A 272 -11.57 0.30 2.57
CA LEU A 272 -11.14 1.06 1.40
C LEU A 272 -11.78 0.45 0.15
N ARG A 273 -12.26 1.29 -0.78
CA ARG A 273 -12.82 0.86 -2.05
C ARG A 273 -12.23 1.67 -3.20
N ILE A 274 -11.79 0.96 -4.23
CA ILE A 274 -11.26 1.51 -5.46
C ILE A 274 -12.25 1.15 -6.56
N ASN A 275 -12.86 2.16 -7.18
CA ASN A 275 -13.90 1.99 -8.19
C ASN A 275 -13.34 2.41 -9.55
N PHE A 276 -13.22 1.48 -10.47
CA PHE A 276 -12.97 1.71 -11.88
C PHE A 276 -14.30 1.89 -12.59
N THR A 277 -14.47 2.98 -13.34
CA THR A 277 -15.76 3.32 -13.96
C THR A 277 -15.68 3.38 -15.48
N ARG A 278 -14.47 3.50 -16.04
CA ARG A 278 -14.30 3.57 -17.49
C ARG A 278 -12.96 2.97 -17.92
N LEU A 279 -13.04 2.02 -18.85
CA LEU A 279 -11.86 1.49 -19.53
C LEU A 279 -11.28 2.49 -20.53
N HIS A 280 -9.96 2.49 -20.69
CA HIS A 280 -9.37 3.05 -21.89
C HIS A 280 -9.54 2.10 -23.05
N SER A 281 -10.00 2.58 -24.19
CA SER A 281 -10.03 1.90 -25.47
C SER A 281 -9.34 2.74 -26.54
N LEU A 282 -8.85 2.10 -27.57
CA LEU A 282 -8.25 2.80 -28.73
C LEU A 282 -9.30 3.30 -29.74
N GLY A 283 -10.59 3.12 -29.40
CA GLY A 283 -11.71 3.58 -30.23
C GLY A 283 -12.19 2.55 -31.26
N ASP A 284 -11.55 1.42 -31.40
CA ASP A 284 -11.99 0.34 -32.31
C ASP A 284 -13.33 -0.27 -31.86
N ASN A 285 -13.59 -0.31 -30.55
CA ASN A 285 -14.88 -0.73 -29.97
C ASN A 285 -16.04 0.22 -30.26
N LEU A 286 -15.79 1.42 -30.77
CA LEU A 286 -16.82 2.35 -31.22
C LEU A 286 -17.29 2.07 -32.65
N LEU A 287 -16.44 1.41 -33.46
CA LEU A 287 -16.66 1.12 -34.86
C LEU A 287 -17.00 -0.35 -35.11
N ASP A 288 -16.62 -1.23 -34.20
CA ASP A 288 -16.79 -2.68 -34.32
C ASP A 288 -17.30 -3.26 -32.99
N TYR A 289 -18.50 -3.84 -33.04
CA TYR A 289 -19.19 -4.41 -31.86
C TYR A 289 -19.01 -5.91 -31.70
N ARG A 290 -18.03 -6.52 -32.42
CA ARG A 290 -17.75 -7.94 -32.26
C ARG A 290 -17.16 -8.21 -30.86
N PRO A 291 -17.52 -9.35 -30.23
CA PRO A 291 -17.02 -9.70 -28.89
C PRO A 291 -15.48 -9.77 -28.78
N GLU A 292 -14.82 -10.10 -29.90
CA GLU A 292 -13.36 -10.20 -29.98
C GLU A 292 -12.67 -8.85 -29.75
N ILE A 293 -13.36 -7.74 -29.99
CA ILE A 293 -12.85 -6.40 -29.71
C ILE A 293 -12.75 -6.17 -28.21
N ASP A 294 -13.77 -6.56 -27.45
CA ASP A 294 -13.79 -6.42 -25.99
C ASP A 294 -12.72 -7.29 -25.31
N GLU A 295 -12.29 -8.39 -25.94
CA GLU A 295 -11.21 -9.24 -25.44
C GLU A 295 -9.87 -8.48 -25.24
N LYS A 296 -9.73 -7.30 -25.84
CA LYS A 296 -8.54 -6.45 -25.75
C LYS A 296 -8.58 -5.46 -24.59
N TYR A 297 -9.76 -5.26 -23.98
CA TYR A 297 -9.97 -4.22 -22.97
C TYR A 297 -10.41 -4.81 -21.64
N TRP A 298 -9.53 -4.70 -20.64
CA TRP A 298 -9.71 -5.23 -19.29
C TRP A 298 -8.82 -4.46 -18.31
N TYR A 299 -9.19 -4.49 -17.04
CA TYR A 299 -8.34 -3.97 -15.97
C TYR A 299 -7.42 -5.07 -15.46
N ALA A 300 -6.15 -4.75 -15.23
CA ALA A 300 -5.23 -5.63 -14.54
C ALA A 300 -4.24 -4.87 -13.68
N VAL A 301 -3.95 -5.43 -12.51
CA VAL A 301 -3.08 -4.85 -11.51
C VAL A 301 -2.09 -5.89 -11.05
N TYR A 302 -0.81 -5.58 -11.12
CA TYR A 302 0.26 -6.42 -10.59
C TYR A 302 0.30 -6.39 -9.08
N GLU A 303 0.22 -5.19 -8.51
CA GLU A 303 0.40 -4.99 -7.08
C GLU A 303 -0.45 -3.83 -6.56
N ILE A 304 -0.97 -4.00 -5.35
CA ILE A 304 -1.60 -2.95 -4.55
C ILE A 304 -0.88 -2.90 -3.20
N VAL A 305 -0.50 -1.71 -2.78
CA VAL A 305 0.04 -1.44 -1.44
C VAL A 305 -0.86 -0.39 -0.78
N VAL A 306 -1.41 -0.75 0.35
CA VAL A 306 -2.20 0.16 1.20
C VAL A 306 -1.38 0.47 2.44
N ARG A 307 -0.74 1.62 2.48
CA ARG A 307 0.09 2.00 3.62
C ARG A 307 -0.71 2.67 4.73
N GLY A 308 -0.44 2.21 5.95
CA GLY A 308 -1.10 2.72 7.13
C GLY A 308 -0.53 2.15 8.41
N SER A 309 -1.11 2.55 9.53
CA SER A 309 -0.83 2.05 10.88
C SER A 309 -2.13 1.81 11.62
N CYS A 310 -2.11 1.13 12.76
CA CYS A 310 -3.29 1.11 13.63
C CYS A 310 -3.56 2.52 14.17
N SER A 311 -4.84 2.81 14.43
CA SER A 311 -5.29 4.09 14.97
C SER A 311 -5.25 4.01 16.51
N CYS A 312 -4.26 4.62 17.16
CA CYS A 312 -4.04 4.54 18.60
C CYS A 312 -4.14 5.87 19.33
N TYR A 313 -4.55 6.93 18.66
CA TYR A 313 -4.76 8.26 19.24
C TYR A 313 -3.57 8.85 20.01
N GLY A 314 -2.35 8.43 19.72
CA GLY A 314 -1.14 8.89 20.41
C GLY A 314 -0.82 8.14 21.70
N HIS A 315 -1.51 7.02 21.98
CA HIS A 315 -1.35 6.24 23.22
C HIS A 315 -0.74 4.85 23.01
N ALA A 316 -0.12 4.58 21.85
CA ALA A 316 0.61 3.34 21.62
C ALA A 316 1.71 3.51 20.58
N GLN A 317 2.85 2.85 20.81
CA GLN A 317 3.96 2.77 19.86
C GLN A 317 3.87 1.53 18.98
N ARG A 318 3.16 0.50 19.42
CA ARG A 318 3.05 -0.80 18.73
C ARG A 318 1.61 -1.28 18.64
N CYS A 319 1.39 -2.15 17.65
CA CYS A 319 0.12 -2.84 17.46
C CYS A 319 0.33 -4.34 17.58
N VAL A 320 -0.62 -5.02 18.20
CA VAL A 320 -0.62 -6.45 18.45
C VAL A 320 -1.80 -7.15 17.75
N PRO A 321 -1.73 -8.46 17.53
CA PRO A 321 -2.83 -9.22 16.94
C PRO A 321 -4.13 -9.08 17.73
N VAL A 322 -5.25 -9.16 17.01
CA VAL A 322 -6.60 -9.20 17.60
C VAL A 322 -6.95 -10.64 17.91
N GLY A 323 -7.13 -10.99 19.21
CA GLY A 323 -7.53 -12.33 19.66
C GLY A 323 -6.39 -13.37 19.65
N ASP A 324 -6.78 -14.67 19.65
CA ASP A 324 -5.83 -15.81 19.70
C ASP A 324 -5.07 -16.08 18.39
N GLU A 325 -5.02 -15.12 17.47
CA GLU A 325 -4.31 -15.25 16.19
C GLU A 325 -2.78 -15.30 16.31
N THR A 326 -2.24 -15.37 17.52
CA THR A 326 -0.81 -15.39 17.83
C THR A 326 -0.02 -16.48 17.08
N ILE A 327 -0.66 -17.59 16.69
CA ILE A 327 0.01 -18.71 15.99
C ILE A 327 0.16 -18.45 14.48
N LEU A 328 -0.80 -17.78 13.84
CA LEU A 328 -0.77 -17.49 12.40
C LEU A 328 0.04 -16.23 12.07
N THR A 329 -0.06 -15.22 12.92
CA THR A 329 0.57 -13.90 12.72
C THR A 329 2.06 -13.87 13.06
N ALA A 330 2.53 -14.75 13.93
CA ALA A 330 3.97 -14.93 14.19
C ALA A 330 4.80 -15.32 12.95
N LYS A 331 4.14 -15.71 11.85
CA LYS A 331 4.78 -16.07 10.56
C LYS A 331 4.88 -14.91 9.57
N LEU A 332 4.29 -13.75 9.86
CA LEU A 332 4.25 -12.59 8.95
C LEU A 332 4.82 -11.34 9.68
N PRO A 333 6.14 -11.20 9.75
CA PRO A 333 6.81 -10.14 10.53
C PRO A 333 6.44 -8.72 10.07
N ASP A 334 6.03 -8.54 8.80
CA ASP A 334 5.71 -7.24 8.22
C ASP A 334 4.20 -6.88 8.31
N MET A 335 3.39 -7.69 9.01
CA MET A 335 1.96 -7.44 9.16
C MET A 335 1.70 -6.31 10.15
N VAL A 336 0.91 -5.32 9.74
CA VAL A 336 0.39 -4.28 10.63
C VAL A 336 -0.84 -4.82 11.35
N HIS A 337 -0.75 -5.03 12.67
CA HIS A 337 -1.86 -5.55 13.48
C HIS A 337 -2.88 -4.46 13.81
N GLY A 338 -4.11 -4.85 14.21
CA GLY A 338 -5.23 -3.95 14.40
C GLY A 338 -5.47 -3.48 15.83
N LYS A 339 -4.89 -4.15 16.85
CA LYS A 339 -5.07 -3.79 18.25
C LYS A 339 -3.88 -2.99 18.77
N CYS A 340 -4.12 -1.85 19.38
CA CYS A 340 -3.09 -1.03 20.01
C CYS A 340 -2.59 -1.67 21.33
N GLU A 341 -1.28 -1.63 21.55
CA GLU A 341 -0.67 -1.91 22.85
C GLU A 341 -0.69 -0.62 23.67
N CYS A 342 -1.82 -0.41 24.36
CA CYS A 342 -2.13 0.87 24.99
C CYS A 342 -1.19 1.22 26.17
N THR A 343 -0.83 2.49 26.26
CA THR A 343 -0.08 3.16 27.34
C THR A 343 -0.90 4.33 27.89
N HIS A 344 -0.32 5.16 28.78
CA HIS A 344 -0.94 6.37 29.33
C HIS A 344 -2.27 6.12 30.06
N ASN A 345 -2.40 4.96 30.73
CA ASN A 345 -3.60 4.54 31.43
C ASN A 345 -4.86 4.50 30.57
N THR A 346 -4.67 4.11 29.28
CA THR A 346 -5.75 3.94 28.31
C THR A 346 -6.00 2.49 27.98
N LYS A 347 -7.22 2.15 27.54
CA LYS A 347 -7.66 0.81 27.12
C LYS A 347 -8.51 0.83 25.86
N GLY A 348 -8.88 -0.35 25.39
CA GLY A 348 -9.70 -0.54 24.20
C GLY A 348 -8.90 -1.09 23.02
N MET A 349 -9.56 -1.23 21.88
CA MET A 349 -8.92 -1.67 20.63
C MET A 349 -7.93 -0.60 20.12
N ASN A 350 -8.33 0.65 20.26
CA ASN A 350 -7.66 1.83 19.72
C ASN A 350 -7.15 2.78 20.82
N CYS A 351 -7.11 2.35 22.11
CA CYS A 351 -6.79 3.18 23.27
C CYS A 351 -7.74 4.38 23.40
N ASP A 352 -9.00 4.16 23.15
CA ASP A 352 -10.06 5.16 23.04
C ASP A 352 -10.89 5.32 24.31
N ASP A 353 -10.47 4.70 25.41
CA ASP A 353 -11.11 4.77 26.74
C ASP A 353 -10.04 4.80 27.83
N CYS A 354 -10.39 5.33 29.03
CA CYS A 354 -9.52 5.33 30.20
C CYS A 354 -9.50 3.95 30.87
N GLU A 355 -8.38 3.53 31.47
CA GLU A 355 -8.33 2.38 32.35
C GLU A 355 -9.20 2.59 33.60
N ASP A 356 -9.59 1.48 34.25
CA ASP A 356 -10.37 1.52 35.44
C ASP A 356 -9.59 2.23 36.57
N PHE A 357 -10.23 3.12 37.30
CA PHE A 357 -9.67 4.00 38.31
C PHE A 357 -8.84 5.20 37.83
N TYR A 358 -8.68 5.39 36.53
CA TYR A 358 -8.01 6.53 35.89
C TYR A 358 -9.03 7.41 35.15
N ASN A 359 -10.03 7.89 35.87
CA ASN A 359 -11.14 8.68 35.31
C ASN A 359 -11.21 10.09 35.90
N ASP A 360 -10.11 10.60 36.46
CA ASP A 360 -10.04 11.93 37.04
C ASP A 360 -10.18 13.04 36.00
N SER A 361 -9.80 12.73 34.76
CA SER A 361 -9.93 13.59 33.60
C SER A 361 -10.68 12.87 32.49
N PRO A 362 -11.44 13.58 31.63
CA PRO A 362 -12.04 12.96 30.44
C PRO A 362 -10.94 12.56 29.45
N TRP A 363 -11.13 11.42 28.82
CA TRP A 363 -10.22 10.89 27.78
C TRP A 363 -9.90 11.95 26.71
N ARG A 364 -8.64 12.05 26.30
CA ARG A 364 -8.14 12.94 25.23
C ARG A 364 -7.06 12.24 24.42
N PRO A 365 -6.95 12.49 23.10
CA PRO A 365 -5.84 11.98 22.31
C PRO A 365 -4.51 12.60 22.76
N GLY A 366 -3.41 11.83 22.69
CA GLY A 366 -2.06 12.34 22.82
C GLY A 366 -1.69 13.19 21.60
N ILE A 367 -1.11 14.38 21.81
CA ILE A 367 -0.78 15.32 20.73
C ILE A 367 0.61 15.91 20.97
N GLY A 368 1.51 15.76 20.00
CA GLY A 368 2.86 16.32 20.05
C GLY A 368 3.64 15.81 21.29
N ASP A 369 4.11 16.73 22.13
CA ASP A 369 4.84 16.39 23.35
C ASP A 369 3.92 16.10 24.57
N GLN A 370 2.60 16.11 24.38
CA GLN A 370 1.63 15.84 25.44
C GLN A 370 1.09 14.43 25.29
N SER A 371 1.40 13.56 26.25
CA SER A 371 0.85 12.20 26.34
C SER A 371 -0.66 12.24 26.61
N ASN A 372 -1.13 13.28 27.32
CA ASN A 372 -2.49 13.35 27.88
C ASN A 372 -2.84 12.06 28.65
N GLU A 373 -1.91 11.63 29.51
CA GLU A 373 -2.11 10.50 30.42
C GLU A 373 -3.36 10.70 31.27
N MET A 374 -4.12 9.63 31.49
CA MET A 374 -5.35 9.62 32.29
C MET A 374 -5.04 9.44 33.77
#